data_6abbbb2e903ba05e8b5b23488ae340d6
#
_entry.id   6abbbb2e903ba05e8b5b23488ae340d6
#
_cell.length_a   1.000
_cell.length_b   1.000
_cell.length_c   1.000
_cell.angle_alpha   90.00
_cell.angle_beta   90.00
_cell.angle_gamma   90.00
#
_symmetry.space_group_name_H-M   'P 1'
#
loop_
_entity.id
_entity.type
_entity.pdbx_description
1 polymer ?
#
loop_
_entity_poly.entity_id
_entity_poly.type
_entity_poly.pdbx_seq_one_letter_code
_entity_poly.pdbx_strand_id
1 'polypeptide(L)'
;DRTLQHTRQPEKVLAEIVRVTRRGGCIVAYEPDWGTFTIASRNRQVTRKLVDNWCDNFKSGWIGRDLYEHFSRLDLVDIQIIPSTLVVTDIGLAERVFDLSRNANRAVDLGLVSRSEAKGWLDELREDDIRGAFFCSYTGFMAAGRKK
;
A
#
# COMPACT_ATOMS: atom_id res chain seq x y z
N ASP A 1 -12.96 0.37 1.93
CA ASP A 1 -11.86 -0.34 1.26
C ASP A 1 -10.99 0.66 0.51
N ARG A 2 -9.71 0.73 0.84
CA ARG A 2 -8.66 1.57 0.22
C ARG A 2 -9.03 3.06 0.10
N THR A 3 -9.68 3.60 1.10
CA THR A 3 -10.15 4.99 1.14
C THR A 3 -9.30 5.84 2.08
N LEU A 4 -8.93 5.27 3.24
CA LEU A 4 -8.23 6.00 4.29
C LEU A 4 -6.81 6.42 3.87
N GLN A 5 -6.15 5.64 3.02
CA GLN A 5 -4.84 6.00 2.45
C GLN A 5 -4.83 7.36 1.71
N HIS A 6 -5.97 7.84 1.26
CA HIS A 6 -6.11 9.11 0.53
C HIS A 6 -6.48 10.29 1.43
N THR A 7 -6.68 10.09 2.73
CA THR A 7 -6.99 11.16 3.69
C THR A 7 -5.80 11.49 4.58
N ARG A 8 -5.72 12.75 5.02
CA ARG A 8 -4.74 13.21 6.03
C ARG A 8 -5.20 12.98 7.47
N GLN A 9 -6.46 12.64 7.66
CA GLN A 9 -7.09 12.49 8.98
C GLN A 9 -7.95 11.22 9.03
N PRO A 10 -7.33 10.03 8.85
CA PRO A 10 -8.05 8.76 8.82
C PRO A 10 -8.82 8.51 10.13
N GLU A 11 -8.29 8.98 11.26
CA GLU A 11 -8.92 8.88 12.57
C GLU A 11 -10.28 9.59 12.61
N LYS A 12 -10.43 10.75 11.97
CA LYS A 12 -11.72 11.46 11.91
C LYS A 12 -12.74 10.73 11.04
N VAL A 13 -12.29 10.16 9.93
CA VAL A 13 -13.15 9.36 9.05
C VAL A 13 -13.66 8.13 9.80
N LEU A 14 -12.78 7.42 10.49
CA LEU A 14 -13.15 6.25 11.28
C LEU A 14 -14.09 6.62 12.44
N ALA A 15 -13.82 7.70 13.15
CA ALA A 15 -14.69 8.20 14.22
C ALA A 15 -16.09 8.51 13.71
N GLU A 16 -16.23 9.10 12.54
CA GLU A 16 -17.53 9.39 11.93
C GLU A 16 -18.26 8.10 11.50
N ILE A 17 -17.54 7.12 10.95
CA ILE A 17 -18.11 5.80 10.63
C ILE A 17 -18.65 5.15 11.92
N VAL A 18 -17.87 5.17 13.01
CA VAL A 18 -18.33 4.66 14.31
C VAL A 18 -19.55 5.43 14.81
N ARG A 19 -19.54 6.77 14.70
CA ARG A 19 -20.65 7.61 15.17
C ARG A 19 -21.97 7.21 14.52
N VAL A 20 -21.98 7.05 13.18
CA VAL A 20 -23.22 6.73 12.43
C VAL A 20 -23.62 5.26 12.48
N THR A 21 -22.71 4.38 12.91
CA THR A 21 -23.02 2.95 13.09
C THR A 21 -23.90 2.78 14.32
N ARG A 22 -24.93 1.95 14.21
CA ARG A 22 -25.77 1.58 15.36
C ARG A 22 -24.99 0.79 16.40
N ARG A 23 -25.44 0.81 17.68
CA ARG A 23 -24.88 -0.05 18.73
C ARG A 23 -24.97 -1.52 18.32
N GLY A 24 -23.91 -2.28 18.61
CA GLY A 24 -23.77 -3.67 18.19
C GLY A 24 -23.43 -3.85 16.71
N GLY A 25 -23.40 -2.77 15.91
CA GLY A 25 -23.05 -2.82 14.48
C GLY A 25 -21.55 -3.11 14.28
N CYS A 26 -21.24 -3.86 13.22
CA CYS A 26 -19.86 -4.18 12.84
C CYS A 26 -19.30 -3.10 11.89
N ILE A 27 -18.04 -2.72 12.12
CA ILE A 27 -17.26 -1.82 11.27
C ILE A 27 -16.09 -2.62 10.74
N VAL A 28 -15.89 -2.54 9.43
CA VAL A 28 -14.77 -3.19 8.75
C VAL A 28 -14.05 -2.15 7.87
N ALA A 29 -12.73 -2.10 7.99
CA ALA A 29 -11.86 -1.34 7.10
C ALA A 29 -10.79 -2.26 6.52
N TYR A 30 -10.51 -2.13 5.23
CA TYR A 30 -9.36 -2.76 4.59
C TYR A 30 -8.50 -1.69 3.93
N GLU A 31 -7.23 -1.65 4.32
CA GLU A 31 -6.28 -0.68 3.76
C GLU A 31 -4.93 -1.35 3.47
N PRO A 32 -4.26 -0.97 2.38
CA PRO A 32 -2.90 -1.40 2.12
C PRO A 32 -1.93 -0.79 3.12
N ASP A 33 -0.88 -1.51 3.41
CA ASP A 33 0.33 -0.98 4.02
C ASP A 33 1.42 -0.90 2.94
N TRP A 34 1.57 0.26 2.34
CA TRP A 34 2.54 0.47 1.26
C TRP A 34 3.99 0.35 1.70
N GLY A 35 4.27 0.43 3.00
CA GLY A 35 5.59 0.09 3.55
C GLY A 35 5.94 -1.39 3.45
N THR A 36 4.98 -2.26 3.07
CA THR A 36 5.21 -3.69 2.78
C THR A 36 5.33 -3.97 1.29
N PHE A 37 5.27 -2.95 0.43
CA PHE A 37 5.41 -3.14 -1.00
C PHE A 37 6.82 -3.61 -1.34
N THR A 38 6.91 -4.75 -1.99
CA THR A 38 8.18 -5.38 -2.39
C THR A 38 8.17 -5.69 -3.87
N ILE A 39 9.33 -5.52 -4.50
CA ILE A 39 9.54 -5.86 -5.90
C ILE A 39 10.88 -6.60 -5.98
N ALA A 40 10.90 -7.78 -6.59
CA ALA A 40 12.12 -8.50 -6.86
C ALA A 40 12.94 -7.74 -7.90
N SER A 41 14.18 -7.41 -7.56
CA SER A 41 15.12 -6.70 -8.44
C SER A 41 16.54 -6.92 -7.94
N ARG A 42 17.48 -6.96 -8.85
CA ARG A 42 18.92 -7.02 -8.57
C ARG A 42 19.43 -5.70 -8.00
N ASN A 43 18.84 -4.56 -8.41
CA ASN A 43 19.23 -3.25 -7.91
C ASN A 43 18.41 -2.84 -6.66
N ARG A 44 18.81 -3.37 -5.52
CA ARG A 44 18.13 -3.11 -4.23
C ARG A 44 18.05 -1.63 -3.85
N GLN A 45 19.07 -0.84 -4.18
CA GLN A 45 19.11 0.57 -3.79
C GLN A 45 18.09 1.38 -4.57
N VAL A 46 18.03 1.21 -5.89
CA VAL A 46 17.03 1.86 -6.74
C VAL A 46 15.63 1.39 -6.36
N THR A 47 15.44 0.08 -6.18
CA THR A 47 14.13 -0.48 -5.78
C THR A 47 13.61 0.13 -4.49
N ARG A 48 14.43 0.26 -3.44
CA ARG A 48 14.01 0.89 -2.18
C ARG A 48 13.55 2.32 -2.39
N LYS A 49 14.31 3.14 -3.12
CA LYS A 49 13.95 4.53 -3.41
C LYS A 49 12.61 4.62 -4.15
N LEU A 50 12.37 3.71 -5.10
CA LEU A 50 11.12 3.68 -5.87
C LEU A 50 9.93 3.21 -5.03
N VAL A 51 10.12 2.21 -4.19
CA VAL A 51 9.08 1.70 -3.28
C VAL A 51 8.74 2.73 -2.21
N ASP A 52 9.74 3.38 -1.62
CA ASP A 52 9.53 4.46 -0.65
C ASP A 52 8.79 5.64 -1.31
N ASN A 53 9.21 6.06 -2.51
CA ASN A 53 8.50 7.08 -3.28
C ASN A 53 7.05 6.68 -3.59
N TRP A 54 6.78 5.41 -3.88
CA TRP A 54 5.41 4.91 -4.05
C TRP A 54 4.59 5.10 -2.78
N CYS A 55 5.11 4.66 -1.64
CA CYS A 55 4.47 4.79 -0.34
C CYS A 55 4.16 6.25 0.00
N ASP A 56 5.13 7.14 -0.23
CA ASP A 56 5.04 8.57 0.08
C ASP A 56 4.07 9.34 -0.84
N ASN A 57 3.62 8.73 -1.94
CA ASN A 57 2.57 9.29 -2.79
C ASN A 57 1.19 9.32 -2.12
N PHE A 58 0.98 8.48 -1.12
CA PHE A 58 -0.28 8.42 -0.38
C PHE A 58 -0.22 9.34 0.84
N LYS A 59 -1.33 9.96 1.18
CA LYS A 59 -1.42 10.84 2.37
C LYS A 59 -1.24 10.06 3.67
N SER A 60 -1.60 8.78 3.65
CA SER A 60 -1.47 7.83 4.74
C SER A 60 -1.01 6.49 4.20
N GLY A 61 0.23 6.42 3.69
CA GLY A 61 0.78 5.22 3.04
C GLY A 61 0.96 4.02 3.99
N TRP A 62 0.99 4.25 5.30
CA TRP A 62 1.12 3.22 6.33
C TRP A 62 -0.19 2.86 7.02
N ILE A 63 -1.31 3.40 6.56
CA ILE A 63 -2.61 3.25 7.22
C ILE A 63 -2.99 1.80 7.52
N GLY A 64 -2.55 0.84 6.71
CA GLY A 64 -2.82 -0.58 6.94
C GLY A 64 -2.33 -1.05 8.31
N ARG A 65 -1.07 -0.74 8.70
CA ARG A 65 -0.51 -1.09 10.01
C ARG A 65 -1.11 -0.26 11.15
N ASP A 66 -1.55 0.96 10.85
CA ASP A 66 -2.08 1.89 11.84
C ASP A 66 -3.55 1.58 12.19
N LEU A 67 -4.24 0.73 11.39
CA LEU A 67 -5.65 0.39 11.64
C LEU A 67 -5.90 -0.16 13.04
N TYR A 68 -4.99 -1.00 13.58
CA TYR A 68 -5.16 -1.55 14.92
C TYR A 68 -5.18 -0.45 15.99
N GLU A 69 -4.25 0.49 15.93
CA GLU A 69 -4.21 1.61 16.85
C GLU A 69 -5.45 2.49 16.73
N HIS A 70 -5.86 2.82 15.49
CA HIS A 70 -7.08 3.60 15.25
C HIS A 70 -8.32 2.91 15.80
N PHE A 71 -8.50 1.61 15.56
CA PHE A 71 -9.64 0.85 16.08
C PHE A 71 -9.62 0.77 17.60
N SER A 72 -8.44 0.57 18.21
CA SER A 72 -8.27 0.48 19.65
C SER A 72 -8.63 1.76 20.41
N ARG A 73 -8.54 2.91 19.75
CA ARG A 73 -8.88 4.22 20.32
C ARG A 73 -10.36 4.59 20.15
N LEU A 74 -11.12 3.79 19.41
CA LEU A 74 -12.54 3.99 19.19
C LEU A 74 -13.37 3.15 20.18
N ASP A 75 -14.66 3.47 20.32
CA ASP A 75 -15.59 2.72 21.18
C ASP A 75 -16.02 1.40 20.52
N LEU A 76 -15.02 0.52 20.29
CA LEU A 76 -15.17 -0.78 19.64
C LEU A 76 -14.72 -1.90 20.56
N VAL A 77 -15.32 -3.08 20.37
CA VAL A 77 -14.96 -4.35 21.01
C VAL A 77 -14.74 -5.42 19.95
N ASP A 78 -14.18 -6.55 20.36
CA ASP A 78 -13.92 -7.70 19.49
C ASP A 78 -13.08 -7.34 18.27
N ILE A 79 -12.05 -6.49 18.48
CA ILE A 79 -11.18 -6.01 17.39
C ILE A 79 -10.34 -7.17 16.87
N GLN A 80 -10.40 -7.37 15.56
CA GLN A 80 -9.61 -8.36 14.82
C GLN A 80 -8.84 -7.70 13.71
N ILE A 81 -7.60 -8.16 13.48
CA ILE A 81 -6.76 -7.73 12.35
C ILE A 81 -6.40 -8.96 11.52
N ILE A 82 -6.70 -8.90 10.23
CA ILE A 82 -6.46 -10.00 9.29
C ILE A 82 -5.57 -9.47 8.17
N PRO A 83 -4.33 -10.01 8.01
CA PRO A 83 -3.47 -9.67 6.89
C PRO A 83 -3.96 -10.34 5.60
N SER A 84 -3.78 -9.66 4.48
CA SER A 84 -4.04 -10.19 3.14
C SER A 84 -2.94 -9.70 2.20
N THR A 85 -2.13 -10.62 1.67
CA THR A 85 -1.05 -10.29 0.77
C THR A 85 -1.48 -10.51 -0.67
N LEU A 86 -1.40 -9.45 -1.48
CA LEU A 86 -1.51 -9.55 -2.93
C LEU A 86 -0.12 -9.86 -3.51
N VAL A 87 -0.05 -10.93 -4.29
CA VAL A 87 1.15 -11.30 -5.07
C VAL A 87 0.83 -11.10 -6.54
N VAL A 88 1.74 -10.46 -7.28
CA VAL A 88 1.63 -10.23 -8.72
C VAL A 88 2.90 -10.71 -9.40
N THR A 89 2.73 -11.59 -10.39
CA THR A 89 3.81 -12.20 -11.17
C THR A 89 3.71 -11.90 -12.67
N ASP A 90 2.93 -10.90 -13.04
CA ASP A 90 2.74 -10.37 -14.38
C ASP A 90 3.00 -8.87 -14.36
N ILE A 91 3.98 -8.42 -15.13
CA ILE A 91 4.37 -7.00 -15.13
C ILE A 91 3.28 -6.10 -15.72
N GLY A 92 2.48 -6.60 -16.67
CA GLY A 92 1.39 -5.85 -17.25
C GLY A 92 0.27 -5.58 -16.23
N LEU A 93 0.00 -6.55 -15.34
CA LEU A 93 -0.90 -6.36 -14.21
C LEU A 93 -0.29 -5.39 -13.19
N ALA A 94 0.99 -5.56 -12.86
CA ALA A 94 1.70 -4.68 -11.94
C ALA A 94 1.71 -3.22 -12.42
N GLU A 95 1.93 -3.00 -13.72
CA GLU A 95 1.88 -1.66 -14.34
C GLU A 95 0.48 -1.04 -14.20
N ARG A 96 -0.59 -1.80 -14.46
CA ARG A 96 -1.97 -1.31 -14.31
C ARG A 96 -2.36 -0.99 -12.86
N VAL A 97 -1.84 -1.76 -11.89
CA VAL A 97 -2.20 -1.62 -10.47
C VAL A 97 -1.32 -0.60 -9.76
N PHE A 98 -0.02 -0.61 -10.05
CA PHE A 98 0.99 0.17 -9.32
C PHE A 98 1.62 1.28 -10.15
N ASP A 99 1.29 1.40 -11.46
CA ASP A 99 1.79 2.46 -12.35
C ASP A 99 3.34 2.61 -12.22
N LEU A 100 4.05 1.47 -12.36
CA LEU A 100 5.49 1.37 -12.09
C LEU A 100 6.31 2.37 -12.91
N SER A 101 5.96 2.52 -14.19
CA SER A 101 6.63 3.45 -15.11
C SER A 101 6.45 4.91 -14.66
N ARG A 102 5.26 5.29 -14.23
CA ARG A 102 4.98 6.65 -13.73
C ARG A 102 5.69 6.91 -12.41
N ASN A 103 5.69 5.92 -11.50
CA ASN A 103 6.42 6.04 -10.24
C ASN A 103 7.93 6.21 -10.47
N ALA A 104 8.53 5.44 -11.40
CA ALA A 104 9.93 5.57 -11.75
C ALA A 104 10.24 6.95 -12.35
N ASN A 105 9.41 7.46 -13.27
CA ASN A 105 9.57 8.81 -13.85
C ASN A 105 9.45 9.90 -12.77
N ARG A 106 8.47 9.79 -11.87
CA ARG A 106 8.34 10.73 -10.75
C ARG A 106 9.57 10.74 -9.84
N ALA A 107 10.16 9.58 -9.56
CA ALA A 107 11.38 9.50 -8.77
C ALA A 107 12.57 10.17 -9.47
N VAL A 108 12.63 10.15 -10.81
CA VAL A 108 13.61 10.92 -11.60
C VAL A 108 13.35 12.42 -11.46
N ASP A 109 12.11 12.87 -11.60
CA ASP A 109 11.74 14.29 -11.49
C ASP A 109 12.04 14.85 -10.09
N LEU A 110 11.93 14.00 -9.05
CA LEU A 110 12.29 14.34 -7.67
C LEU A 110 13.79 14.21 -7.37
N GLY A 111 14.62 13.78 -8.33
CA GLY A 111 16.06 13.59 -8.14
C GLY A 111 16.43 12.42 -7.22
N LEU A 112 15.50 11.49 -6.94
CA LEU A 112 15.75 10.32 -6.10
C LEU A 112 16.60 9.27 -6.81
N VAL A 113 16.42 9.15 -8.11
CA VAL A 113 17.18 8.26 -9.00
C VAL A 113 17.50 9.00 -10.29
N SER A 114 18.55 8.59 -10.99
CA SER A 114 18.85 9.10 -12.31
C SER A 114 17.92 8.47 -13.37
N ARG A 115 17.80 9.13 -14.54
CA ARG A 115 17.03 8.59 -15.67
C ARG A 115 17.55 7.24 -16.15
N SER A 116 18.88 7.05 -16.12
CA SER A 116 19.51 5.77 -16.49
C SER A 116 19.19 4.66 -15.49
N GLU A 117 19.20 4.96 -14.18
CA GLU A 117 18.82 4.01 -13.13
C GLU A 117 17.36 3.60 -13.25
N ALA A 118 16.44 4.56 -13.43
CA ALA A 118 15.02 4.28 -13.61
C ALA A 118 14.74 3.43 -14.85
N LYS A 119 15.38 3.79 -15.99
CA LYS A 119 15.25 3.02 -17.22
C LYS A 119 15.80 1.60 -17.05
N GLY A 120 17.01 1.46 -16.52
CA GLY A 120 17.63 0.14 -16.30
C GLY A 120 16.82 -0.75 -15.36
N TRP A 121 16.20 -0.16 -14.34
CA TRP A 121 15.31 -0.88 -13.42
C TRP A 121 14.04 -1.38 -14.14
N LEU A 122 13.37 -0.55 -14.93
CA LEU A 122 12.19 -0.95 -15.71
C LEU A 122 12.52 -2.02 -16.76
N ASP A 123 13.67 -1.90 -17.42
CA ASP A 123 14.11 -2.87 -18.42
C ASP A 123 14.42 -4.21 -17.76
N GLU A 124 15.06 -4.22 -16.58
CA GLU A 124 15.29 -5.42 -15.76
C GLU A 124 13.96 -6.12 -15.40
N LEU A 125 12.95 -5.39 -14.94
CA LEU A 125 11.66 -5.98 -14.59
C LEU A 125 10.98 -6.63 -15.79
N ARG A 126 11.09 -6.01 -17.00
CA ARG A 126 10.55 -6.58 -18.23
C ARG A 126 11.29 -7.86 -18.65
N GLU A 127 12.61 -7.86 -18.53
CA GLU A 127 13.42 -9.06 -18.76
C GLU A 127 13.05 -10.20 -17.80
N ASP A 128 12.82 -9.88 -16.53
CA ASP A 128 12.40 -10.85 -15.53
C ASP A 128 10.99 -11.39 -15.83
N ASP A 129 10.07 -10.58 -16.33
CA ASP A 129 8.75 -11.02 -16.77
C ASP A 129 8.82 -11.98 -17.96
N ILE A 130 9.63 -11.67 -18.99
CA ILE A 130 9.87 -12.56 -20.13
C ILE A 130 10.42 -13.92 -19.69
N ARG A 131 11.22 -13.96 -18.62
CA ARG A 131 11.78 -15.20 -18.05
C ARG A 131 10.83 -15.90 -17.07
N GLY A 132 9.64 -15.34 -16.81
CA GLY A 132 8.71 -15.85 -15.79
C GLY A 132 9.21 -15.67 -14.36
N ALA A 133 10.07 -14.69 -14.11
CA ALA A 133 10.71 -14.41 -12.81
C ALA A 133 10.25 -13.07 -12.18
N PHE A 134 9.36 -12.33 -12.83
CA PHE A 134 8.82 -11.10 -12.26
C PHE A 134 8.02 -11.40 -10.99
N PHE A 135 8.24 -10.60 -9.97
CA PHE A 135 7.52 -10.71 -8.70
C PHE A 135 7.38 -9.36 -8.03
N CYS A 136 6.17 -9.05 -7.61
CA CYS A 136 5.95 -8.00 -6.62
C CYS A 136 4.80 -8.37 -5.68
N SER A 137 4.76 -7.76 -4.50
CA SER A 137 3.69 -7.99 -3.54
C SER A 137 3.54 -6.82 -2.57
N TYR A 138 2.36 -6.70 -1.98
CA TYR A 138 2.14 -5.89 -0.78
C TYR A 138 1.14 -6.57 0.16
N THR A 139 1.17 -6.22 1.42
CA THR A 139 0.19 -6.67 2.40
C THR A 139 -0.77 -5.54 2.73
N GLY A 140 -2.06 -5.82 2.61
CA GLY A 140 -3.11 -5.01 3.19
C GLY A 140 -3.60 -5.64 4.48
N PHE A 141 -4.21 -4.85 5.34
CA PHE A 141 -4.80 -5.31 6.60
C PHE A 141 -6.29 -4.99 6.62
N MET A 142 -7.07 -5.98 7.01
CA MET A 142 -8.48 -5.80 7.33
C MET A 142 -8.62 -5.69 8.85
N ALA A 143 -9.16 -4.58 9.31
CA ALA A 143 -9.56 -4.41 10.70
C ALA A 143 -11.07 -4.55 10.79
N ALA A 144 -11.55 -5.32 11.76
CA ALA A 144 -12.96 -5.45 12.10
C ALA A 144 -13.17 -5.18 13.59
N GLY A 145 -14.31 -4.56 13.95
CA GLY A 145 -14.69 -4.30 15.33
C GLY A 145 -16.17 -4.05 15.45
N ARG A 146 -16.73 -4.28 16.64
CA ARG A 146 -18.15 -4.08 16.94
C ARG A 146 -18.34 -2.89 17.88
N LYS A 147 -19.25 -1.98 17.52
CA LYS A 147 -19.59 -0.82 18.37
C LYS A 147 -20.26 -1.28 19.66
N LYS A 148 -19.80 -0.76 20.82
CA LYS A 148 -20.42 -0.97 22.12
C LYS A 148 -21.84 -0.45 22.20
#